data_610dbb63064e85f6b448dfb0ab31c252
#
_entry.id   610dbb63064e85f6b448dfb0ab31c252
#
_cell.length_a   1.000
_cell.length_b   1.000
_cell.length_c   1.000
_cell.angle_alpha   90.00
_cell.angle_beta   90.00
_cell.angle_gamma   90.00
#
_symmetry.space_group_name_H-M   'P 1'
#
loop_
_entity.id
_entity.type
_entity.pdbx_description
1 polymer ?
#
loop_
_entity_poly.entity_id
_entity_poly.type
_entity_poly.pdbx_seq_one_letter_code
_entity_poly.pdbx_strand_id
1 'polypeptide(L)'
;MTAFLDTSVLLAGLIDFGPQSGPAQSIMHAVVERRLPKVSTAWHCCLEFYSVATRLPSEFRLTPADGALLLEEEVFARLTVHDLPAADRLRLLQAAAQDGTAGGRIYDAHIAEVARAADAGVIVTDNRRHFLAALRHGIRVETPTEFLRTIKTRRS
;
A
#
# COMPACT_ATOMS: atom_id res chain seq x y z
N MET A 1 -14.51 -3.18 7.06
CA MET A 1 -13.61 -2.07 6.66
C MET A 1 -12.44 -2.63 5.87
N THR A 2 -12.14 -2.06 4.74
CA THR A 2 -11.04 -2.49 3.90
C THR A 2 -9.75 -1.75 4.28
N ALA A 3 -8.68 -2.48 4.52
CA ALA A 3 -7.35 -1.91 4.69
C ALA A 3 -6.63 -1.88 3.35
N PHE A 4 -6.00 -0.77 3.04
CA PHE A 4 -5.25 -0.58 1.80
C PHE A 4 -3.77 -0.46 2.15
N LEU A 5 -2.93 -1.30 1.56
CA LEU A 5 -1.49 -1.34 1.82
C LEU A 5 -0.74 -0.57 0.74
N ASP A 6 0.04 0.41 1.16
CA ASP A 6 0.95 1.17 0.30
C ASP A 6 2.20 0.34 -0.05
N THR A 7 2.93 0.75 -1.07
CA THR A 7 4.18 0.13 -1.52
C THR A 7 5.17 -0.09 -0.38
N SER A 8 5.32 0.89 0.52
CA SER A 8 6.26 0.79 1.64
C SER A 8 5.95 -0.40 2.55
N VAL A 9 4.67 -0.71 2.74
CA VAL A 9 4.24 -1.86 3.56
C VAL A 9 4.45 -3.18 2.82
N LEU A 10 4.21 -3.21 1.52
CA LEU A 10 4.51 -4.40 0.72
C LEU A 10 6.00 -4.71 0.75
N LEU A 11 6.84 -3.69 0.58
CA LEU A 11 8.30 -3.86 0.62
C LEU A 11 8.77 -4.39 1.98
N ALA A 12 8.41 -3.72 3.06
CA ALA A 12 8.85 -4.11 4.40
C ALA A 12 8.21 -5.43 4.86
N GLY A 13 7.01 -5.74 4.38
CA GLY A 13 6.30 -6.96 4.74
C GLY A 13 6.78 -8.22 4.00
N LEU A 14 7.32 -8.04 2.79
CA LEU A 14 7.75 -9.16 1.95
C LEU A 14 9.27 -9.29 1.85
N ILE A 15 10.02 -8.25 2.20
CA ILE A 15 11.49 -8.27 2.24
C ILE A 15 11.92 -7.92 3.67
N ASP A 16 12.77 -8.74 4.25
CA ASP A 16 13.24 -8.51 5.62
C ASP A 16 14.42 -7.54 5.62
N PHE A 17 14.14 -6.28 6.00
CA PHE A 17 15.16 -5.24 6.15
C PHE A 17 15.70 -5.13 7.57
N GLY A 18 15.32 -6.06 8.45
CA GLY A 18 15.70 -6.05 9.86
C GLY A 18 14.50 -5.75 10.77
N PRO A 19 14.74 -5.33 12.03
CA PRO A 19 13.67 -5.13 13.03
C PRO A 19 12.57 -4.14 12.58
N GLN A 20 12.90 -3.14 11.78
CA GLN A 20 11.92 -2.18 11.28
C GLN A 20 10.88 -2.80 10.35
N SER A 21 11.17 -3.97 9.78
CA SER A 21 10.20 -4.71 8.95
C SER A 21 9.14 -5.44 9.78
N GLY A 22 9.37 -5.63 11.07
CA GLY A 22 8.52 -6.45 11.94
C GLY A 22 7.03 -6.12 11.88
N PRO A 23 6.61 -4.85 12.04
CA PRO A 23 5.19 -4.50 11.98
C PRO A 23 4.55 -4.84 10.63
N ALA A 24 5.20 -4.53 9.52
CA ALA A 24 4.69 -4.86 8.19
C ALA A 24 4.63 -6.37 7.97
N GLN A 25 5.63 -7.12 8.43
CA GLN A 25 5.63 -8.59 8.39
C GLN A 25 4.47 -9.17 9.18
N SER A 26 4.15 -8.60 10.34
CA SER A 26 3.02 -9.02 11.15
C SER A 26 1.68 -8.80 10.44
N ILE A 27 1.56 -7.72 9.67
CA ILE A 27 0.38 -7.46 8.84
C ILE A 27 0.26 -8.53 7.75
N MET A 28 1.33 -8.80 7.02
CA MET A 28 1.31 -9.81 5.95
C MET A 28 1.01 -11.21 6.53
N HIS A 29 1.52 -11.50 7.72
CA HIS A 29 1.23 -12.75 8.43
C HIS A 29 -0.25 -12.86 8.77
N ALA A 30 -0.85 -11.77 9.26
CA ALA A 30 -2.29 -11.70 9.53
C ALA A 30 -3.12 -11.92 8.26
N VAL A 31 -2.64 -11.44 7.11
CA VAL A 31 -3.28 -11.70 5.81
C VAL A 31 -3.27 -13.20 5.50
N VAL A 32 -2.09 -13.83 5.63
CA VAL A 32 -1.94 -15.28 5.38
C VAL A 32 -2.87 -16.10 6.28
N GLU A 33 -2.97 -15.73 7.54
CA GLU A 33 -3.83 -16.40 8.53
C GLU A 33 -5.30 -16.02 8.41
N ARG A 34 -5.66 -15.20 7.44
CA ARG A 34 -7.05 -14.73 7.23
C ARG A 34 -7.66 -14.03 8.44
N ARG A 35 -6.82 -13.38 9.25
CA ARG A 35 -7.29 -12.60 10.40
C ARG A 35 -7.79 -11.20 10.01
N LEU A 36 -7.54 -10.79 8.77
CA LEU A 36 -8.01 -9.53 8.21
C LEU A 36 -9.00 -9.84 7.09
N PRO A 37 -10.26 -9.36 7.18
CA PRO A 37 -11.30 -9.78 6.23
C PRO A 37 -11.12 -9.27 4.81
N LYS A 38 -10.63 -8.03 4.65
CA LYS A 38 -10.43 -7.41 3.33
C LYS A 38 -9.17 -6.57 3.35
N VAL A 39 -8.22 -6.95 2.52
CA VAL A 39 -6.98 -6.22 2.35
C VAL A 39 -6.77 -5.96 0.87
N SER A 40 -6.42 -4.75 0.52
CA SER A 40 -6.26 -4.33 -0.87
C SER A 40 -4.97 -3.55 -1.06
N THR A 41 -4.59 -3.38 -2.30
CA THR A 41 -3.48 -2.53 -2.73
C THR A 41 -3.77 -2.02 -4.15
N ALA A 42 -2.89 -1.19 -4.69
CA ALA A 42 -3.02 -0.70 -6.05
C ALA A 42 -2.09 -1.46 -6.99
N TRP A 43 -2.52 -1.60 -8.24
CA TRP A 43 -1.66 -2.06 -9.32
C TRP A 43 -0.36 -1.25 -9.38
N HIS A 44 -0.47 0.07 -9.21
CA HIS A 44 0.70 0.96 -9.14
C HIS A 44 1.68 0.54 -8.04
N CYS A 45 1.19 0.14 -6.87
CA CYS A 45 2.04 -0.34 -5.77
C CYS A 45 2.77 -1.64 -6.13
N CYS A 46 2.15 -2.50 -6.92
CA CYS A 46 2.81 -3.72 -7.41
C CYS A 46 3.96 -3.38 -8.36
N LEU A 47 3.77 -2.41 -9.25
CA LEU A 47 4.83 -1.95 -10.16
C LEU A 47 5.97 -1.28 -9.39
N GLU A 48 5.65 -0.45 -8.41
CA GLU A 48 6.68 0.17 -7.56
C GLU A 48 7.45 -0.88 -6.74
N PHE A 49 6.75 -1.87 -6.18
CA PHE A 49 7.40 -2.98 -5.48
C PHE A 49 8.41 -3.66 -6.39
N TYR A 50 8.00 -4.04 -7.59
CA TYR A 50 8.90 -4.70 -8.55
C TYR A 50 10.10 -3.82 -8.88
N SER A 51 9.85 -2.55 -9.18
CA SER A 51 10.91 -1.60 -9.51
C SER A 51 11.95 -1.45 -8.38
N VAL A 52 11.48 -1.26 -7.15
CA VAL A 52 12.37 -1.08 -6.00
C VAL A 52 13.06 -2.40 -5.63
N ALA A 53 12.32 -3.49 -5.54
CA ALA A 53 12.85 -4.80 -5.11
C ALA A 53 13.99 -5.29 -6.01
N THR A 54 13.90 -5.03 -7.31
CA THR A 54 14.90 -5.49 -8.29
C THR A 54 16.12 -4.56 -8.41
N ARG A 55 16.14 -3.42 -7.69
CA ARG A 55 17.28 -2.47 -7.67
C ARG A 55 17.81 -2.17 -6.28
N LEU A 56 17.43 -2.93 -5.27
CA LEU A 56 17.95 -2.79 -3.92
C LEU A 56 19.44 -3.14 -3.85
N PRO A 57 20.13 -2.77 -2.76
CA PRO A 57 21.48 -3.29 -2.50
C PRO A 57 21.51 -4.81 -2.59
N SER A 58 22.64 -5.37 -2.99
CA SER A 58 22.77 -6.81 -3.32
C SER A 58 22.27 -7.76 -2.24
N GLU A 59 22.38 -7.36 -0.97
CA GLU A 59 21.93 -8.19 0.16
C GLU A 59 20.42 -8.37 0.23
N PHE A 60 19.64 -7.42 -0.36
CA PHE A 60 18.16 -7.44 -0.34
C PHE A 60 17.56 -7.61 -1.73
N ARG A 61 18.36 -7.46 -2.77
CA ARG A 61 17.87 -7.40 -4.15
C ARG A 61 17.26 -8.71 -4.59
N LEU A 62 16.04 -8.63 -5.12
CA LEU A 62 15.39 -9.77 -5.76
C LEU A 62 15.77 -9.81 -7.25
N THR A 63 15.84 -11.02 -7.80
CA THR A 63 15.87 -11.17 -9.24
C THR A 63 14.52 -10.77 -9.83
N PRO A 64 14.44 -10.39 -11.11
CA PRO A 64 13.14 -10.16 -11.75
C PRO A 64 12.17 -11.33 -11.60
N ALA A 65 12.65 -12.56 -11.75
CA ALA A 65 11.80 -13.75 -11.60
C ALA A 65 11.25 -13.88 -10.17
N ASP A 66 12.09 -13.68 -9.16
CA ASP A 66 11.67 -13.76 -7.76
C ASP A 66 10.72 -12.63 -7.38
N GLY A 67 10.95 -11.43 -7.91
CA GLY A 67 10.05 -10.29 -7.69
C GLY A 67 8.66 -10.55 -8.25
N ALA A 68 8.58 -11.07 -9.47
CA ALA A 68 7.31 -11.41 -10.10
C ALA A 68 6.60 -12.54 -9.34
N LEU A 69 7.32 -13.58 -8.95
CA LEU A 69 6.75 -14.72 -8.22
C LEU A 69 6.22 -14.30 -6.85
N LEU A 70 6.95 -13.45 -6.14
CA LEU A 70 6.54 -12.96 -4.83
C LEU A 70 5.24 -12.14 -4.93
N LEU A 71 5.12 -11.29 -5.95
CA LEU A 71 3.88 -10.55 -6.19
C LEU A 71 2.72 -11.49 -6.51
N GLU A 72 2.95 -12.51 -7.34
CA GLU A 72 1.93 -13.48 -7.70
C GLU A 72 1.41 -14.22 -6.46
N GLU A 73 2.30 -14.78 -5.66
CA GLU A 73 1.95 -15.65 -4.54
C GLU A 73 1.47 -14.89 -3.31
N GLU A 74 2.04 -13.72 -3.02
CA GLU A 74 1.79 -13.01 -1.77
C GLU A 74 0.85 -11.82 -1.93
N VAL A 75 0.76 -11.24 -3.11
CA VAL A 75 -0.09 -10.08 -3.35
C VAL A 75 -1.31 -10.47 -4.18
N PHE A 76 -1.14 -10.91 -5.41
CA PHE A 76 -2.28 -11.23 -6.28
C PHE A 76 -3.14 -12.38 -5.75
N ALA A 77 -2.53 -13.36 -5.10
CA ALA A 77 -3.27 -14.50 -4.54
C ALA A 77 -4.01 -14.17 -3.24
N ARG A 78 -3.61 -13.11 -2.53
CA ARG A 78 -4.10 -12.84 -1.16
C ARG A 78 -4.79 -11.51 -0.98
N LEU A 79 -4.43 -10.50 -1.77
CA LEU A 79 -5.00 -9.15 -1.69
C LEU A 79 -5.85 -8.88 -2.92
N THR A 80 -6.78 -7.93 -2.81
CA THR A 80 -7.44 -7.39 -3.99
C THR A 80 -6.57 -6.27 -4.55
N VAL A 81 -6.20 -6.39 -5.82
CA VAL A 81 -5.37 -5.39 -6.51
C VAL A 81 -6.30 -4.51 -7.35
N HIS A 82 -6.33 -3.21 -7.01
CA HIS A 82 -7.18 -2.23 -7.67
C HIS A 82 -6.39 -1.34 -8.61
N ASP A 83 -7.08 -0.79 -9.60
CA ASP A 83 -6.56 0.26 -10.45
C ASP A 83 -7.54 1.45 -10.42
N LEU A 84 -7.09 2.61 -10.89
CA LEU A 84 -7.97 3.77 -10.94
C LEU A 84 -8.99 3.58 -12.07
N PRO A 85 -10.31 3.70 -11.77
CA PRO A 85 -11.31 3.65 -12.82
C PRO A 85 -11.05 4.71 -13.90
N ALA A 86 -11.20 4.34 -15.16
CA ALA A 86 -10.92 5.23 -16.30
C ALA A 86 -11.69 6.55 -16.20
N ALA A 87 -12.93 6.52 -15.69
CA ALA A 87 -13.76 7.69 -15.50
C ALA A 87 -13.18 8.71 -14.49
N ASP A 88 -12.29 8.27 -13.60
CA ASP A 88 -11.71 9.11 -12.55
C ASP A 88 -10.37 9.73 -12.93
N ARG A 89 -9.81 9.34 -14.07
CA ARG A 89 -8.45 9.78 -14.46
C ARG A 89 -8.33 11.28 -14.65
N LEU A 90 -9.25 11.89 -15.39
CA LEU A 90 -9.21 13.33 -15.64
C LEU A 90 -9.45 14.10 -14.34
N ARG A 91 -10.37 13.64 -13.50
CA ARG A 91 -10.64 14.25 -12.21
C ARG A 91 -9.40 14.25 -11.31
N LEU A 92 -8.65 13.17 -11.29
CA LEU A 92 -7.38 13.10 -10.56
C LEU A 92 -6.43 14.20 -11.00
N LEU A 93 -6.23 14.37 -12.31
CA LEU A 93 -5.32 15.38 -12.84
C LEU A 93 -5.81 16.81 -12.53
N GLN A 94 -7.11 17.05 -12.64
CA GLN A 94 -7.70 18.35 -12.33
C GLN A 94 -7.54 18.69 -10.84
N ALA A 95 -7.82 17.74 -9.95
CA ALA A 95 -7.66 17.93 -8.52
C ALA A 95 -6.19 18.16 -8.14
N ALA A 96 -5.27 17.40 -8.74
CA ALA A 96 -3.84 17.55 -8.51
C ALA A 96 -3.36 18.96 -8.94
N ALA A 97 -3.81 19.42 -10.09
CA ALA A 97 -3.48 20.76 -10.58
C ALA A 97 -4.00 21.85 -9.63
N GLN A 98 -5.22 21.71 -9.13
CA GLN A 98 -5.80 22.64 -8.16
C GLN A 98 -5.00 22.66 -6.85
N ASP A 99 -4.56 21.50 -6.39
CA ASP A 99 -3.82 21.38 -5.13
C ASP A 99 -2.34 21.76 -5.28
N GLY A 100 -1.88 22.09 -6.49
CA GLY A 100 -0.48 22.39 -6.75
C GLY A 100 0.43 21.15 -6.65
N THR A 101 -0.14 19.96 -6.80
CA THR A 101 0.61 18.71 -6.80
C THR A 101 1.52 18.66 -8.03
N ALA A 102 2.82 18.51 -7.81
CA ALA A 102 3.81 18.52 -8.88
C ALA A 102 4.82 17.40 -8.73
N GLY A 103 5.44 17.00 -9.85
CA GLY A 103 6.47 15.98 -9.86
C GLY A 103 5.97 14.64 -9.34
N GLY A 104 6.81 13.93 -8.61
CA GLY A 104 6.53 12.59 -8.11
C GLY A 104 5.34 12.49 -7.14
N ARG A 105 4.88 13.61 -6.59
CA ARG A 105 3.72 13.62 -5.70
C ARG A 105 2.43 13.22 -6.40
N ILE A 106 2.38 13.28 -7.73
CA ILE A 106 1.21 12.80 -8.48
C ILE A 106 0.96 11.30 -8.25
N TYR A 107 2.03 10.53 -8.05
CA TYR A 107 1.90 9.10 -7.81
C TYR A 107 1.27 8.80 -6.45
N ASP A 108 1.58 9.60 -5.42
CA ASP A 108 0.94 9.46 -4.11
C ASP A 108 -0.55 9.86 -4.18
N ALA A 109 -0.85 10.91 -4.94
CA ALA A 109 -2.23 11.32 -5.19
C ALA A 109 -3.00 10.21 -5.94
N HIS A 110 -2.35 9.56 -6.90
CA HIS A 110 -2.92 8.44 -7.65
C HIS A 110 -3.26 7.27 -6.70
N ILE A 111 -2.32 6.88 -5.86
CA ILE A 111 -2.53 5.79 -4.89
C ILE A 111 -3.69 6.13 -3.95
N ALA A 112 -3.76 7.36 -3.45
CA ALA A 112 -4.85 7.80 -2.57
C ALA A 112 -6.22 7.73 -3.29
N GLU A 113 -6.28 8.09 -4.56
CA GLU A 113 -7.52 8.00 -5.34
C GLU A 113 -7.92 6.54 -5.61
N VAL A 114 -6.96 5.65 -5.84
CA VAL A 114 -7.24 4.21 -5.98
C VAL A 114 -7.82 3.68 -4.67
N ALA A 115 -7.25 4.06 -3.53
CA ALA A 115 -7.74 3.65 -2.21
C ALA A 115 -9.17 4.15 -1.98
N ARG A 116 -9.47 5.41 -2.36
CA ARG A 116 -10.81 5.96 -2.27
C ARG A 116 -11.79 5.20 -3.15
N ALA A 117 -11.43 4.92 -4.40
CA ALA A 117 -12.28 4.17 -5.33
C ALA A 117 -12.49 2.72 -4.87
N ALA A 118 -11.55 2.16 -4.14
CA ALA A 118 -11.64 0.82 -3.54
C ALA A 118 -12.41 0.80 -2.21
N ASP A 119 -12.96 1.94 -1.80
CA ASP A 119 -13.71 2.09 -0.55
C ASP A 119 -12.89 1.70 0.68
N ALA A 120 -11.61 2.10 0.70
CA ALA A 120 -10.73 1.83 1.82
C ALA A 120 -11.11 2.67 3.04
N GLY A 121 -11.10 2.05 4.21
CA GLY A 121 -11.28 2.76 5.48
C GLY A 121 -9.97 3.28 6.06
N VAL A 122 -8.86 2.66 5.67
CA VAL A 122 -7.52 3.04 6.14
C VAL A 122 -6.47 2.75 5.07
N ILE A 123 -5.52 3.67 4.91
CA ILE A 123 -4.28 3.44 4.16
C ILE A 123 -3.19 3.17 5.19
N VAL A 124 -2.51 2.04 5.05
CA VAL A 124 -1.37 1.67 5.89
C VAL A 124 -0.09 2.02 5.13
N THR A 125 0.74 2.87 5.71
CA THR A 125 1.94 3.38 5.04
C THR A 125 3.00 3.83 6.06
N ASP A 126 4.27 3.69 5.71
CA ASP A 126 5.37 4.30 6.46
C ASP A 126 5.56 5.79 6.12
N ASN A 127 4.89 6.27 5.06
CA ASN A 127 5.02 7.62 4.54
C ASN A 127 3.73 8.42 4.73
N ARG A 128 3.26 8.56 5.96
CA ARG A 128 1.99 9.22 6.28
C ARG A 128 1.81 10.59 5.64
N ARG A 129 2.89 11.37 5.57
CA ARG A 129 2.85 12.73 5.00
C ARG A 129 2.41 12.76 3.54
N HIS A 130 2.69 11.68 2.80
CA HIS A 130 2.34 11.57 1.38
C HIS A 130 0.85 11.37 1.16
N PHE A 131 0.11 10.98 2.21
CA PHE A 131 -1.31 10.63 2.09
C PHE A 131 -2.24 11.53 2.90
N LEU A 132 -1.78 12.71 3.32
CA LEU A 132 -2.62 13.64 4.09
C LEU A 132 -3.90 14.03 3.34
N ALA A 133 -3.87 14.09 2.00
CA ALA A 133 -5.05 14.35 1.19
C ALA A 133 -6.15 13.29 1.37
N ALA A 134 -5.78 12.06 1.69
CA ALA A 134 -6.74 10.98 1.92
C ALA A 134 -7.64 11.25 3.13
N LEU A 135 -7.15 12.00 4.11
CA LEU A 135 -7.93 12.39 5.30
C LEU A 135 -9.16 13.21 4.93
N ARG A 136 -9.11 13.99 3.84
CA ARG A 136 -10.24 14.78 3.35
C ARG A 136 -11.40 13.90 2.89
N HIS A 137 -11.12 12.66 2.54
CA HIS A 137 -12.11 11.67 2.09
C HIS A 137 -12.56 10.75 3.22
N GLY A 138 -12.20 11.05 4.48
CA GLY A 138 -12.54 10.22 5.62
C GLY A 138 -11.74 8.93 5.73
N ILE A 139 -10.67 8.78 4.94
CA ILE A 139 -9.79 7.62 5.00
C ILE A 139 -8.72 7.89 6.06
N ARG A 140 -8.59 6.98 7.02
CA ARG A 140 -7.51 7.08 8.02
C ARG A 140 -6.18 6.73 7.37
N VAL A 141 -5.10 7.31 7.88
CA VAL A 141 -3.74 7.03 7.43
C VAL A 141 -2.95 6.60 8.65
N GLU A 142 -2.53 5.35 8.68
CA GLU A 142 -1.86 4.74 9.83
C GLU A 142 -0.53 4.10 9.41
N THR A 143 0.45 4.16 10.30
CA THR A 143 1.67 3.35 10.14
C THR A 143 1.34 1.87 10.41
N PRO A 144 2.20 0.92 9.98
CA PRO A 144 2.00 -0.49 10.32
C PRO A 144 1.82 -0.72 11.81
N THR A 145 2.61 -0.07 12.66
CA THR A 145 2.51 -0.19 14.10
C THR A 145 1.16 0.29 14.62
N GLU A 146 0.70 1.46 14.16
CA GLU A 146 -0.60 2.01 14.55
C GLU A 146 -1.74 1.10 14.11
N PHE A 147 -1.66 0.60 12.88
CA PHE A 147 -2.66 -0.30 12.34
C PHE A 147 -2.77 -1.60 13.15
N LEU A 148 -1.65 -2.18 13.55
CA LEU A 148 -1.64 -3.38 14.40
C LEU A 148 -2.30 -3.13 15.75
N ARG A 149 -2.08 -1.96 16.35
CA ARG A 149 -2.76 -1.58 17.60
C ARG A 149 -4.27 -1.49 17.41
N THR A 150 -4.72 -0.89 16.34
CA THR A 150 -6.13 -0.76 16.00
C THR A 150 -6.80 -2.13 15.87
N ILE A 151 -6.15 -3.08 15.21
CA ILE A 151 -6.65 -4.45 15.06
C ILE A 151 -6.80 -5.13 16.43
N LYS A 152 -5.79 -5.02 17.29
CA LYS A 152 -5.81 -5.62 18.63
C LYS A 152 -6.94 -5.06 19.49
N THR A 153 -7.14 -3.74 19.44
CA THR A 153 -8.21 -3.07 20.20
C THR A 153 -9.61 -3.52 19.78
N ARG A 154 -9.80 -3.79 18.49
CA ARG A 154 -11.11 -4.24 17.97
C ARG A 154 -11.45 -5.70 18.32
N ARG A 155 -10.46 -6.51 18.72
CA ARG A 155 -10.64 -7.92 19.09
C ARG A 155 -10.89 -8.12 20.58
N SER A 156 -10.61 -7.13 21.38
CA SER A 156 -10.91 -7.11 22.81
C SER A 156 -12.25 -6.39 23.05
#